data_979593fd2ae75357b9d45e02d5bbe3c3
#
_entry.id   979593fd2ae75357b9d45e02d5bbe3c3
#
_cell.length_a   1.000
_cell.length_b   1.000
_cell.length_c   1.000
_cell.angle_alpha   90.00
_cell.angle_beta   90.00
_cell.angle_gamma   90.00
#
_symmetry.space_group_name_H-M   'P 1'
#
loop_
_entity.id
_entity.type
_entity.pdbx_description
1 polymer ?
#
loop_
_entity_poly.entity_id
_entity_poly.type
_entity_poly.pdbx_seq_one_letter_code
_entity_poly.pdbx_strand_id
1 'polypeptide(L)'
;NVANYFRSGVDLTENLAFSQMYDRTSIYSSVTRTDNQSHIPGSSLGRTNMTLRATTKFGPSDRWSTDTKVQYIRSFVQNRPLNGRNASNAFYTMYSLPRSMDIRDFSDARTPQGAMRWYGVGSQVNPYWASKYNLNSDTRDRFLLSAALKYKITDWLNAELRFGSDQYSTRIERKTHSGSPIVGGGGKYETEQIKFYENNYSFLVSAHKDHLFGKLGASASIGGNLMERKLNGLRASVSQLIIPNLFSLSNGVDKPDNVETFSHKKINSLYGTMQLNWDGYFFVDGT
;
A
#
# COMPACT_ATOMS: atom_id res chain seq x y z
N ASN A 1 27.11 -14.94 -18.10
CA ASN A 1 27.04 -13.65 -17.41
C ASN A 1 25.61 -13.39 -16.92
N VAL A 2 25.43 -13.25 -15.60
CA VAL A 2 24.11 -13.03 -14.98
C VAL A 2 23.53 -11.63 -15.26
N ALA A 3 24.38 -10.65 -15.52
CA ALA A 3 23.95 -9.28 -15.84
C ALA A 3 23.06 -9.24 -17.10
N ASN A 4 23.22 -10.18 -18.00
CA ASN A 4 22.46 -10.30 -19.25
C ASN A 4 20.97 -10.66 -19.05
N TYR A 5 20.57 -11.02 -17.83
CA TYR A 5 19.16 -11.24 -17.49
C TYR A 5 18.39 -9.93 -17.33
N PHE A 6 19.04 -8.91 -16.80
CA PHE A 6 18.40 -7.64 -16.49
C PHE A 6 18.18 -6.78 -17.74
N ARG A 7 17.18 -5.95 -17.69
CA ARG A 7 16.89 -4.92 -18.70
C ARG A 7 16.91 -3.54 -18.07
N SER A 8 16.95 -2.51 -18.89
CA SER A 8 16.73 -1.14 -18.43
C SER A 8 15.31 -1.03 -17.86
N GLY A 9 15.20 -0.53 -16.64
CA GLY A 9 13.91 -0.16 -16.04
C GLY A 9 13.48 1.20 -16.58
N VAL A 10 12.16 1.42 -16.63
CA VAL A 10 11.57 2.70 -17.04
C VAL A 10 10.52 3.10 -16.02
N ASP A 11 10.61 4.33 -15.53
CA ASP A 11 9.59 4.97 -14.70
C ASP A 11 9.00 6.16 -15.44
N LEU A 12 7.70 6.11 -15.69
CA LEU A 12 6.94 7.23 -16.23
C LEU A 12 5.93 7.68 -15.18
N THR A 13 5.96 8.97 -14.86
CA THR A 13 4.96 9.58 -13.98
C THR A 13 4.35 10.80 -14.66
N GLU A 14 3.05 10.79 -14.81
CA GLU A 14 2.25 11.87 -15.35
C GLU A 14 1.36 12.44 -14.25
N ASN A 15 1.29 13.75 -14.13
CA ASN A 15 0.47 14.43 -13.15
C ASN A 15 -0.30 15.58 -13.80
N LEU A 16 -1.60 15.61 -13.54
CA LEU A 16 -2.46 16.74 -13.84
C LEU A 16 -3.07 17.23 -12.54
N ALA A 17 -2.89 18.51 -12.24
CA ALA A 17 -3.45 19.13 -11.03
C ALA A 17 -4.18 20.42 -11.38
N PHE A 18 -5.27 20.64 -10.69
CA PHE A 18 -6.09 21.86 -10.75
C PHE A 18 -6.27 22.42 -9.35
N SER A 19 -6.07 23.72 -9.20
CA SER A 19 -6.30 24.43 -7.96
C SER A 19 -7.04 25.72 -8.24
N GLN A 20 -8.10 25.94 -7.51
CA GLN A 20 -8.91 27.18 -7.62
C GLN A 20 -9.33 27.63 -6.24
N MET A 21 -9.26 28.94 -6.04
CA MET A 21 -9.79 29.60 -4.86
C MET A 21 -10.94 30.54 -5.28
N TYR A 22 -12.06 30.39 -4.62
CA TYR A 22 -13.22 31.27 -4.81
C TYR A 22 -13.72 31.71 -3.44
N ASP A 23 -13.68 33.01 -3.19
CA ASP A 23 -13.98 33.63 -1.89
C ASP A 23 -13.22 32.92 -0.75
N ARG A 24 -13.94 32.22 0.11
CA ARG A 24 -13.40 31.53 1.30
C ARG A 24 -13.19 30.05 1.10
N THR A 25 -13.38 29.57 -0.13
CA THR A 25 -13.27 28.15 -0.47
C THR A 25 -12.12 27.93 -1.43
N SER A 26 -11.24 26.99 -1.10
CA SER A 26 -10.19 26.50 -1.98
C SER A 26 -10.46 25.05 -2.34
N ILE A 27 -10.39 24.73 -3.63
CA ILE A 27 -10.54 23.37 -4.15
C ILE A 27 -9.26 23.01 -4.86
N TYR A 28 -8.77 21.82 -4.55
CA TYR A 28 -7.64 21.20 -5.23
C TYR A 28 -8.06 19.82 -5.73
N SER A 29 -7.75 19.52 -6.98
CA SER A 29 -7.92 18.19 -7.55
C SER A 29 -6.67 17.78 -8.31
N SER A 30 -6.31 16.52 -8.27
CA SER A 30 -5.20 15.98 -9.06
C SER A 30 -5.42 14.53 -9.45
N VAL A 31 -4.86 14.17 -10.58
CA VAL A 31 -4.71 12.78 -11.04
C VAL A 31 -3.25 12.55 -11.35
N THR A 32 -2.69 11.51 -10.75
CA THR A 32 -1.32 11.07 -11.02
C THR A 32 -1.34 9.64 -11.51
N ARG A 33 -0.68 9.39 -12.64
CA ARG A 33 -0.43 8.05 -13.17
C ARG A 33 1.05 7.75 -13.10
N THR A 34 1.41 6.59 -12.53
CA THR A 34 2.77 6.07 -12.52
C THR A 34 2.77 4.70 -13.16
N ASP A 35 3.60 4.50 -14.17
CA ASP A 35 3.86 3.24 -14.81
C ASP A 35 5.35 2.92 -14.69
N ASN A 36 5.66 1.86 -13.96
CA ASN A 36 7.01 1.36 -13.73
C ASN A 36 7.19 0.03 -14.44
N GLN A 37 8.22 -0.07 -15.27
CA GLN A 37 8.74 -1.32 -15.78
C GLN A 37 10.06 -1.62 -15.09
N SER A 38 10.08 -2.69 -14.30
CA SER A 38 11.26 -3.09 -13.54
C SER A 38 12.42 -3.51 -14.43
N HIS A 39 13.64 -3.39 -13.92
CA HIS A 39 14.82 -4.01 -14.50
C HIS A 39 14.74 -5.55 -14.51
N ILE A 40 13.87 -6.15 -13.69
CA ILE A 40 13.57 -7.59 -13.71
C ILE A 40 12.55 -7.86 -14.81
N PRO A 41 12.83 -8.73 -15.80
CA PRO A 41 11.89 -9.06 -16.85
C PRO A 41 10.54 -9.57 -16.31
N GLY A 42 9.44 -9.12 -16.92
CA GLY A 42 8.08 -9.51 -16.54
C GLY A 42 7.51 -8.84 -15.30
N SER A 43 8.30 -8.03 -14.58
CA SER A 43 7.82 -7.29 -13.41
C SER A 43 7.44 -5.85 -13.76
N SER A 44 6.26 -5.41 -13.31
CA SER A 44 5.75 -4.05 -13.56
C SER A 44 4.81 -3.59 -12.43
N LEU A 45 4.68 -2.27 -12.29
CA LEU A 45 3.73 -1.61 -11.40
C LEU A 45 2.99 -0.53 -12.19
N GLY A 46 1.67 -0.53 -12.14
CA GLY A 46 0.82 0.58 -12.54
C GLY A 46 0.11 1.16 -11.33
N ARG A 47 0.12 2.48 -11.15
CA ARG A 47 -0.58 3.16 -10.06
C ARG A 47 -1.31 4.39 -10.58
N THR A 48 -2.57 4.51 -10.22
CA THR A 48 -3.35 5.73 -10.42
C THR A 48 -3.75 6.28 -9.06
N ASN A 49 -3.51 7.56 -8.85
CA ASN A 49 -3.87 8.28 -7.63
C ASN A 49 -4.71 9.48 -8.01
N MET A 50 -5.93 9.56 -7.44
CA MET A 50 -6.85 10.68 -7.60
C MET A 50 -7.02 11.34 -6.24
N THR A 51 -6.88 12.67 -6.19
CA THR A 51 -7.03 13.46 -4.96
C THR A 51 -8.01 14.58 -5.20
N LEU A 52 -8.92 14.77 -4.25
CA LEU A 52 -9.79 15.94 -4.13
C LEU A 52 -9.65 16.49 -2.72
N ARG A 53 -9.39 17.78 -2.58
CA ARG A 53 -9.36 18.49 -1.29
C ARG A 53 -10.15 19.76 -1.40
N ALA A 54 -10.96 20.02 -0.41
CA ALA A 54 -11.68 21.29 -0.26
C ALA A 54 -11.43 21.86 1.14
N THR A 55 -11.09 23.13 1.18
CA THR A 55 -11.01 23.89 2.44
C THR A 55 -11.95 25.07 2.33
N THR A 56 -12.73 25.33 3.37
CA THR A 56 -13.61 26.49 3.39
C THR A 56 -13.68 27.10 4.78
N LYS A 57 -13.90 28.44 4.82
CA LYS A 57 -14.22 29.19 6.03
C LYS A 57 -15.65 29.71 5.92
N PHE A 58 -16.40 29.70 7.01
CA PHE A 58 -17.79 30.09 7.01
C PHE A 58 -18.27 30.57 8.39
N GLY A 59 -19.50 31.06 8.44
CA GLY A 59 -20.13 31.62 9.63
C GLY A 59 -19.66 33.05 9.95
N PRO A 60 -20.20 33.63 11.04
CA PRO A 60 -19.84 34.99 11.44
C PRO A 60 -18.34 35.09 11.75
N SER A 61 -17.67 36.09 11.14
CA SER A 61 -16.24 36.38 11.31
C SER A 61 -15.34 35.17 11.01
N ASP A 62 -15.73 34.28 10.09
CA ASP A 62 -14.96 33.10 9.66
C ASP A 62 -14.54 32.18 10.81
N ARG A 63 -15.38 32.07 11.81
CA ARG A 63 -15.08 31.26 13.00
C ARG A 63 -15.05 29.74 12.73
N TRP A 64 -15.72 29.33 11.68
CA TRP A 64 -15.73 27.92 11.26
C TRP A 64 -14.79 27.70 10.09
N SER A 65 -14.05 26.62 10.10
CA SER A 65 -13.31 26.15 8.93
C SER A 65 -13.37 24.64 8.80
N THR A 66 -13.47 24.17 7.57
CA THR A 66 -13.38 22.76 7.21
C THR A 66 -12.20 22.51 6.31
N ASP A 67 -11.60 21.34 6.45
CA ASP A 67 -10.60 20.78 5.55
C ASP A 67 -10.98 19.32 5.29
N THR A 68 -11.38 19.03 4.06
CA THR A 68 -11.81 17.69 3.66
C THR A 68 -10.95 17.22 2.49
N LYS A 69 -10.41 16.01 2.58
CA LYS A 69 -9.62 15.38 1.53
C LYS A 69 -10.13 13.97 1.30
N VAL A 70 -10.37 13.64 0.04
CA VAL A 70 -10.63 12.28 -0.44
C VAL A 70 -9.52 11.90 -1.41
N GLN A 71 -8.99 10.71 -1.25
CA GLN A 71 -7.97 10.17 -2.13
C GLN A 71 -8.32 8.73 -2.48
N TYR A 72 -8.32 8.43 -3.77
CA TYR A 72 -8.46 7.06 -4.29
C TYR A 72 -7.16 6.64 -4.96
N ILE A 73 -6.66 5.48 -4.59
CA ILE A 73 -5.43 4.91 -5.12
C ILE A 73 -5.73 3.50 -5.63
N ARG A 74 -5.55 3.30 -6.93
CA ARG A 74 -5.55 1.98 -7.53
C ARG A 74 -4.14 1.60 -7.93
N SER A 75 -3.67 0.43 -7.49
CA SER A 75 -2.38 -0.12 -7.90
C SER A 75 -2.55 -1.53 -8.42
N PHE A 76 -1.83 -1.84 -9.49
CA PHE A 76 -1.70 -3.17 -10.05
C PHE A 76 -0.22 -3.51 -10.15
N VAL A 77 0.19 -4.63 -9.57
CA VAL A 77 1.56 -5.14 -9.65
C VAL A 77 1.53 -6.48 -10.33
N GLN A 78 2.37 -6.65 -11.33
CA GLN A 78 2.62 -7.93 -11.99
C GLN A 78 4.00 -8.43 -11.62
N ASN A 79 4.08 -9.69 -11.23
CA ASN A 79 5.32 -10.39 -10.89
C ASN A 79 6.20 -9.59 -9.92
N ARG A 80 5.63 -9.27 -8.76
CA ARG A 80 6.38 -8.66 -7.65
C ARG A 80 7.62 -9.51 -7.35
N PRO A 81 8.82 -8.92 -7.34
CA PRO A 81 10.03 -9.64 -7.00
C PRO A 81 9.93 -10.33 -5.64
N LEU A 82 10.32 -11.60 -5.59
CA LEU A 82 10.33 -12.39 -4.37
C LEU A 82 11.68 -12.28 -3.67
N ASN A 83 11.69 -12.43 -2.35
CA ASN A 83 12.87 -12.27 -1.51
C ASN A 83 13.36 -13.63 -0.94
N GLY A 84 14.63 -13.66 -0.50
CA GLY A 84 15.21 -14.78 0.23
C GLY A 84 15.34 -16.06 -0.59
N ARG A 85 15.32 -17.19 0.10
CA ARG A 85 15.47 -18.53 -0.51
C ARG A 85 14.18 -19.06 -1.15
N ASN A 86 13.49 -18.21 -1.91
CA ASN A 86 12.34 -18.64 -2.68
C ASN A 86 12.81 -19.16 -4.05
N ALA A 87 12.34 -20.34 -4.45
CA ALA A 87 12.74 -20.96 -5.72
C ALA A 87 12.41 -20.10 -6.95
N SER A 88 11.35 -19.29 -6.88
CA SER A 88 10.97 -18.34 -7.94
C SER A 88 11.66 -16.97 -7.79
N ASN A 89 12.56 -16.78 -6.82
CA ASN A 89 13.38 -15.59 -6.73
C ASN A 89 14.53 -15.67 -7.75
N ALA A 90 14.48 -14.82 -8.76
CA ALA A 90 15.48 -14.77 -9.83
C ALA A 90 16.92 -14.64 -9.30
N PHE A 91 17.15 -13.81 -8.29
CA PHE A 91 18.46 -13.59 -7.69
C PHE A 91 19.01 -14.87 -7.04
N TYR A 92 18.18 -15.60 -6.29
CA TYR A 92 18.59 -16.83 -5.62
C TYR A 92 19.14 -17.87 -6.60
N THR A 93 18.46 -18.05 -7.72
CA THR A 93 18.87 -19.02 -8.74
C THR A 93 20.05 -18.52 -9.59
N MET A 94 20.07 -17.23 -9.95
CA MET A 94 21.15 -16.65 -10.77
C MET A 94 22.51 -16.70 -10.08
N TYR A 95 22.58 -16.53 -8.77
CA TYR A 95 23.86 -16.59 -8.03
C TYR A 95 24.49 -17.99 -8.02
N SER A 96 23.70 -19.02 -8.30
CA SER A 96 24.21 -20.40 -8.44
C SER A 96 24.62 -20.76 -9.87
N LEU A 97 24.42 -19.87 -10.86
CA LEU A 97 24.79 -20.12 -12.25
C LEU A 97 26.32 -20.23 -12.39
N PRO A 98 26.85 -21.32 -12.97
CA PRO A 98 28.26 -21.44 -13.28
C PRO A 98 28.78 -20.32 -14.17
N ARG A 99 29.97 -19.81 -13.90
CA ARG A 99 30.56 -18.67 -14.65
C ARG A 99 30.80 -18.97 -16.13
N SER A 100 30.91 -20.22 -16.49
CA SER A 100 31.07 -20.71 -17.88
C SER A 100 29.78 -20.66 -18.70
N MET A 101 28.61 -20.38 -18.05
CA MET A 101 27.32 -20.35 -18.71
C MET A 101 26.84 -18.91 -18.86
N ASP A 102 26.12 -18.63 -19.95
CA ASP A 102 25.36 -17.37 -20.08
C ASP A 102 23.90 -17.62 -19.74
N ILE A 103 23.32 -16.75 -18.95
CA ILE A 103 21.91 -16.85 -18.56
C ILE A 103 20.97 -16.84 -19.76
N ARG A 104 21.34 -16.16 -20.85
CA ARG A 104 20.57 -16.07 -22.09
C ARG A 104 20.37 -17.40 -22.80
N ASP A 105 21.25 -18.39 -22.58
CA ASP A 105 21.14 -19.74 -23.14
C ASP A 105 19.86 -20.45 -22.65
N PHE A 106 19.24 -19.94 -21.57
CA PHE A 106 18.01 -20.44 -20.97
C PHE A 106 16.81 -19.52 -21.16
N SER A 107 16.89 -18.54 -22.07
CA SER A 107 15.86 -17.50 -22.26
C SER A 107 14.54 -18.01 -22.84
N ASP A 108 14.54 -19.11 -23.58
CA ASP A 108 13.34 -19.82 -24.04
C ASP A 108 12.59 -20.50 -22.89
N ALA A 109 13.29 -20.78 -21.78
CA ALA A 109 12.78 -21.26 -20.51
C ALA A 109 11.99 -22.58 -20.54
N ARG A 110 11.51 -23.05 -21.70
CA ARG A 110 10.59 -24.17 -21.87
C ARG A 110 11.09 -25.16 -22.91
N THR A 111 10.96 -26.44 -22.60
CA THR A 111 11.22 -27.53 -23.56
C THR A 111 10.04 -27.70 -24.53
N PRO A 112 10.22 -28.36 -25.68
CA PRO A 112 9.11 -28.68 -26.58
C PRO A 112 7.99 -29.50 -25.89
N GLN A 113 8.32 -30.30 -24.86
CA GLN A 113 7.38 -31.07 -24.06
C GLN A 113 6.67 -30.26 -22.98
N GLY A 114 7.00 -28.97 -22.84
CA GLY A 114 6.35 -28.06 -21.92
C GLY A 114 6.96 -27.98 -20.52
N ALA A 115 8.05 -28.72 -20.25
CA ALA A 115 8.78 -28.65 -18.99
C ALA A 115 9.72 -27.43 -18.94
N MET A 116 10.09 -27.01 -17.73
CA MET A 116 11.09 -25.97 -17.54
C MET A 116 12.46 -26.41 -18.06
N ARG A 117 13.11 -25.55 -18.83
CA ARG A 117 14.49 -25.74 -19.27
C ARG A 117 15.45 -25.04 -18.32
N TRP A 118 16.32 -25.83 -17.67
CA TRP A 118 17.35 -25.33 -16.78
C TRP A 118 18.50 -26.31 -16.69
N TYR A 119 19.70 -25.83 -16.36
CA TYR A 119 20.88 -26.69 -16.18
C TYR A 119 20.91 -27.40 -14.82
N GLY A 120 20.29 -26.80 -13.81
CA GLY A 120 20.27 -27.31 -12.45
C GLY A 120 19.15 -28.34 -12.23
N VAL A 121 19.25 -29.04 -11.13
CA VAL A 121 18.27 -30.05 -10.69
C VAL A 121 17.59 -29.62 -9.39
N GLY A 122 16.51 -30.32 -9.05
CA GLY A 122 15.76 -30.08 -7.83
C GLY A 122 14.86 -28.83 -7.92
N SER A 123 14.79 -28.06 -6.86
CA SER A 123 13.89 -26.92 -6.73
C SER A 123 14.40 -25.60 -7.35
N GLN A 124 15.51 -25.62 -8.07
CA GLN A 124 16.00 -24.42 -8.76
C GLN A 124 15.12 -24.08 -9.95
N VAL A 125 14.63 -22.86 -10.01
CA VAL A 125 13.77 -22.36 -11.08
C VAL A 125 14.55 -21.43 -12.01
N ASN A 126 14.49 -21.70 -13.31
CA ASN A 126 15.01 -20.79 -14.31
C ASN A 126 14.40 -19.37 -14.12
N PRO A 127 15.18 -18.29 -14.01
CA PRO A 127 14.67 -16.93 -13.85
C PRO A 127 13.69 -16.48 -14.93
N TYR A 128 13.92 -16.88 -16.19
CA TYR A 128 12.98 -16.59 -17.28
C TYR A 128 11.68 -17.40 -17.16
N TRP A 129 11.77 -18.65 -16.66
CA TRP A 129 10.56 -19.41 -16.32
C TRP A 129 9.78 -18.73 -15.20
N ALA A 130 10.46 -18.32 -14.13
CA ALA A 130 9.82 -17.63 -13.01
C ALA A 130 9.06 -16.37 -13.48
N SER A 131 9.64 -15.57 -14.36
CA SER A 131 9.02 -14.36 -14.88
C SER A 131 7.87 -14.59 -15.87
N LYS A 132 7.84 -15.74 -16.56
CA LYS A 132 6.85 -16.06 -17.60
C LYS A 132 5.76 -17.02 -17.13
N TYR A 133 6.05 -17.90 -16.17
CA TYR A 133 5.20 -19.04 -15.83
C TYR A 133 4.91 -19.18 -14.33
N ASN A 134 5.69 -18.57 -13.43
CA ASN A 134 5.39 -18.50 -12.01
C ASN A 134 4.89 -17.11 -11.67
N LEU A 135 3.67 -16.81 -12.10
CA LEU A 135 3.11 -15.46 -12.07
C LEU A 135 2.52 -15.15 -10.70
N ASN A 136 2.78 -13.95 -10.24
CA ASN A 136 2.05 -13.37 -9.12
C ASN A 136 1.59 -11.95 -9.50
N SER A 137 0.37 -11.63 -9.15
CA SER A 137 -0.18 -10.30 -9.37
C SER A 137 -0.98 -9.87 -8.17
N ASP A 138 -0.97 -8.60 -7.89
CA ASP A 138 -1.85 -8.00 -6.90
C ASP A 138 -2.51 -6.73 -7.43
N THR A 139 -3.79 -6.58 -7.12
CA THR A 139 -4.56 -5.37 -7.37
C THR A 139 -5.06 -4.84 -6.05
N ARG A 140 -4.81 -3.56 -5.78
CA ARG A 140 -5.27 -2.89 -4.58
C ARG A 140 -6.05 -1.64 -4.94
N ASP A 141 -7.25 -1.54 -4.40
CA ASP A 141 -8.06 -0.34 -4.38
C ASP A 141 -8.06 0.21 -2.95
N ARG A 142 -7.67 1.49 -2.77
CA ARG A 142 -7.56 2.14 -1.46
C ARG A 142 -8.23 3.49 -1.48
N PHE A 143 -9.04 3.75 -0.47
CA PHE A 143 -9.66 5.02 -0.18
C PHE A 143 -9.10 5.61 1.10
N LEU A 144 -8.66 6.85 1.02
CA LEU A 144 -8.26 7.66 2.17
C LEU A 144 -9.21 8.85 2.26
N LEU A 145 -9.84 8.99 3.41
CA LEU A 145 -10.72 10.11 3.70
C LEU A 145 -10.21 10.82 4.95
N SER A 146 -10.10 12.12 4.91
CA SER A 146 -9.87 12.95 6.08
C SER A 146 -10.81 14.15 6.06
N ALA A 147 -11.39 14.46 7.20
CA ALA A 147 -12.21 15.64 7.40
C ALA A 147 -11.85 16.27 8.74
N ALA A 148 -11.69 17.59 8.75
CA ALA A 148 -11.50 18.38 9.94
C ALA A 148 -12.52 19.50 9.97
N LEU A 149 -13.13 19.73 11.13
CA LEU A 149 -13.99 20.85 11.44
C LEU A 149 -13.36 21.60 12.60
N LYS A 150 -12.99 22.87 12.37
CA LYS A 150 -12.43 23.75 13.38
C LYS A 150 -13.41 24.85 13.70
N TYR A 151 -13.49 25.19 14.97
CA TYR A 151 -14.28 26.30 15.48
C TYR A 151 -13.45 27.20 16.39
N LYS A 152 -13.36 28.47 16.00
CA LYS A 152 -12.72 29.51 16.81
C LYS A 152 -13.76 30.05 17.82
N ILE A 153 -13.70 29.53 19.06
CA ILE A 153 -14.65 29.91 20.12
C ILE A 153 -14.38 31.35 20.54
N THR A 154 -13.11 31.65 20.81
CA THR A 154 -12.62 33.01 21.10
C THR A 154 -11.29 33.21 20.35
N ASP A 155 -10.64 34.38 20.50
CA ASP A 155 -9.32 34.60 19.90
C ASP A 155 -8.21 33.73 20.52
N TRP A 156 -8.40 33.22 21.72
CA TRP A 156 -7.46 32.42 22.45
C TRP A 156 -7.90 30.94 22.64
N LEU A 157 -9.14 30.56 22.26
CA LEU A 157 -9.70 29.22 22.46
C LEU A 157 -10.25 28.67 21.13
N ASN A 158 -9.78 27.50 20.73
CA ASN A 158 -10.19 26.78 19.53
C ASN A 158 -10.60 25.35 19.86
N ALA A 159 -11.57 24.83 19.11
CA ALA A 159 -11.95 23.43 19.14
C ALA A 159 -11.82 22.83 17.73
N GLU A 160 -11.44 21.59 17.66
CA GLU A 160 -11.29 20.85 16.40
C GLU A 160 -11.83 19.42 16.56
N LEU A 161 -12.61 18.98 15.57
CA LEU A 161 -13.00 17.59 15.37
C LEU A 161 -12.33 17.10 14.09
N ARG A 162 -11.75 15.90 14.14
CA ARG A 162 -11.17 15.25 12.97
C ARG A 162 -11.73 13.86 12.80
N PHE A 163 -11.95 13.50 11.55
CA PHE A 163 -12.25 12.15 11.12
C PHE A 163 -11.22 11.73 10.07
N GLY A 164 -10.67 10.53 10.23
CA GLY A 164 -9.80 9.90 9.27
C GLY A 164 -10.25 8.47 9.00
N SER A 165 -10.25 8.06 7.74
CA SER A 165 -10.55 6.69 7.34
C SER A 165 -9.56 6.22 6.28
N ASP A 166 -8.97 5.05 6.50
CA ASP A 166 -8.13 4.33 5.55
C ASP A 166 -8.75 2.97 5.27
N GLN A 167 -9.17 2.74 4.03
CA GLN A 167 -9.82 1.50 3.63
C GLN A 167 -9.16 0.97 2.37
N TYR A 168 -8.81 -0.32 2.35
CA TYR A 168 -8.35 -0.95 1.13
C TYR A 168 -8.85 -2.39 0.99
N SER A 169 -8.98 -2.79 -0.27
CA SER A 169 -9.18 -4.15 -0.70
C SER A 169 -8.03 -4.55 -1.61
N THR A 170 -7.41 -5.70 -1.32
CA THR A 170 -6.32 -6.25 -2.14
C THR A 170 -6.72 -7.64 -2.60
N ARG A 171 -6.64 -7.89 -3.90
CA ARG A 171 -6.72 -9.21 -4.49
C ARG A 171 -5.35 -9.63 -4.97
N ILE A 172 -4.91 -10.81 -4.55
CA ILE A 172 -3.63 -11.40 -4.93
C ILE A 172 -3.94 -12.70 -5.68
N GLU A 173 -3.24 -12.94 -6.79
CA GLU A 173 -3.29 -14.20 -7.53
C GLU A 173 -1.87 -14.73 -7.74
N ARG A 174 -1.69 -16.02 -7.49
CA ARG A 174 -0.42 -16.74 -7.73
C ARG A 174 -0.70 -17.94 -8.61
N LYS A 175 -0.04 -17.99 -9.75
CA LYS A 175 -0.21 -19.00 -10.79
C LYS A 175 1.15 -19.65 -11.05
N THR A 176 1.27 -20.94 -10.79
CA THR A 176 2.47 -21.70 -11.12
C THR A 176 2.11 -22.71 -12.19
N HIS A 177 2.68 -22.56 -13.38
CA HIS A 177 2.39 -23.43 -14.52
C HIS A 177 2.91 -24.86 -14.30
N SER A 178 2.23 -25.79 -14.94
CA SER A 178 2.72 -27.16 -15.09
C SER A 178 4.08 -27.17 -15.80
N GLY A 179 4.91 -28.16 -15.46
CA GLY A 179 6.30 -28.22 -15.95
C GLY A 179 7.32 -27.50 -15.08
N SER A 180 6.88 -26.76 -14.05
CA SER A 180 7.74 -26.20 -13.02
C SER A 180 8.20 -27.32 -12.04
N PRO A 181 9.48 -27.36 -11.63
CA PRO A 181 9.98 -28.39 -10.71
C PRO A 181 9.45 -28.26 -9.28
N ILE A 182 8.77 -27.15 -8.96
CA ILE A 182 8.29 -26.85 -7.60
C ILE A 182 6.79 -27.14 -7.41
N VAL A 183 6.12 -27.69 -8.42
CA VAL A 183 4.69 -28.05 -8.34
C VAL A 183 4.46 -29.43 -8.96
N GLY A 184 3.37 -30.08 -8.54
CA GLY A 184 2.89 -31.32 -9.15
C GLY A 184 2.34 -31.13 -10.57
N GLY A 185 1.89 -32.22 -11.18
CA GLY A 185 1.26 -32.19 -12.50
C GLY A 185 0.10 -31.20 -12.56
N GLY A 186 -0.09 -30.56 -13.71
CA GLY A 186 -1.18 -29.60 -13.93
C GLY A 186 -0.88 -28.15 -13.49
N GLY A 187 0.00 -27.92 -12.52
CA GLY A 187 0.30 -26.60 -11.96
C GLY A 187 -0.41 -26.30 -10.64
N LYS A 188 -0.20 -25.11 -10.08
CA LYS A 188 -0.75 -24.63 -8.80
C LYS A 188 -1.48 -23.29 -8.98
N TYR A 189 -2.57 -23.10 -8.26
CA TYR A 189 -3.28 -21.84 -8.20
C TYR A 189 -3.56 -21.43 -6.75
N GLU A 190 -3.36 -20.15 -6.47
CA GLU A 190 -3.66 -19.54 -5.17
C GLU A 190 -4.28 -18.16 -5.40
N THR A 191 -5.33 -17.85 -4.65
CA THR A 191 -5.94 -16.52 -4.61
C THR A 191 -6.12 -16.09 -3.17
N GLU A 192 -5.95 -14.77 -2.93
CA GLU A 192 -6.08 -14.18 -1.60
C GLU A 192 -6.83 -12.85 -1.71
N GLN A 193 -7.81 -12.66 -0.84
CA GLN A 193 -8.54 -11.41 -0.70
C GLN A 193 -8.26 -10.83 0.68
N ILE A 194 -7.77 -9.60 0.74
CA ILE A 194 -7.54 -8.86 1.98
C ILE A 194 -8.42 -7.63 1.98
N LYS A 195 -9.17 -7.44 3.07
CA LYS A 195 -9.95 -6.22 3.34
C LYS A 195 -9.46 -5.60 4.63
N PHE A 196 -9.20 -4.32 4.57
CA PHE A 196 -8.70 -3.53 5.69
C PHE A 196 -9.51 -2.25 5.82
N TYR A 197 -9.80 -1.85 7.06
CA TYR A 197 -10.19 -0.50 7.37
C TYR A 197 -9.63 -0.05 8.72
N GLU A 198 -9.32 1.23 8.80
CA GLU A 198 -8.98 1.94 10.03
C GLU A 198 -9.71 3.26 10.04
N ASN A 199 -10.47 3.51 11.10
CA ASN A 199 -11.18 4.75 11.33
C ASN A 199 -10.64 5.42 12.60
N ASN A 200 -10.41 6.72 12.52
CA ASN A 200 -9.93 7.55 13.60
C ASN A 200 -10.91 8.72 13.79
N TYR A 201 -11.38 8.91 15.01
CA TYR A 201 -12.20 10.03 15.43
C TYR A 201 -11.45 10.76 16.53
N SER A 202 -11.12 12.02 16.32
CA SER A 202 -10.39 12.79 17.32
C SER A 202 -11.02 14.14 17.58
N PHE A 203 -10.85 14.62 18.79
CA PHE A 203 -11.14 15.99 19.17
C PHE A 203 -9.92 16.63 19.79
N LEU A 204 -9.82 17.93 19.66
CA LEU A 204 -8.79 18.75 20.28
C LEU A 204 -9.39 20.08 20.68
N VAL A 205 -9.19 20.48 21.93
CA VAL A 205 -9.49 21.83 22.42
C VAL A 205 -8.16 22.46 22.81
N SER A 206 -7.88 23.63 22.26
CA SER A 206 -6.58 24.31 22.46
C SER A 206 -6.83 25.75 22.87
N ALA A 207 -6.13 26.16 23.92
CA ALA A 207 -6.08 27.53 24.42
C ALA A 207 -4.65 28.07 24.26
N HIS A 208 -4.51 29.31 23.83
CA HIS A 208 -3.22 29.99 23.68
C HIS A 208 -3.36 31.48 23.99
N LYS A 209 -2.48 32.01 24.84
CA LYS A 209 -2.42 33.41 25.19
C LYS A 209 -0.98 33.84 25.45
N ASP A 210 -0.49 34.80 24.66
CA ASP A 210 0.90 35.26 24.74
C ASP A 210 1.20 36.05 26.02
N HIS A 211 0.23 36.77 26.53
CA HIS A 211 0.34 37.58 27.74
C HIS A 211 -0.75 37.21 28.72
N LEU A 212 -0.57 36.10 29.45
CA LEU A 212 -1.50 35.67 30.50
C LEU A 212 -1.37 36.57 31.74
N PHE A 213 -0.11 36.78 32.20
CA PHE A 213 0.25 37.71 33.25
C PHE A 213 1.58 38.36 32.89
N GLY A 214 1.60 39.65 32.50
CA GLY A 214 2.79 40.38 32.13
C GLY A 214 3.55 39.73 30.98
N LYS A 215 4.74 39.21 31.25
CA LYS A 215 5.61 38.52 30.26
C LYS A 215 5.37 37.01 30.15
N LEU A 216 4.44 36.46 30.92
CA LEU A 216 4.13 35.04 30.93
C LEU A 216 3.12 34.74 29.84
N GLY A 217 3.50 33.91 28.87
CA GLY A 217 2.60 33.29 27.87
C GLY A 217 2.30 31.84 28.26
N ALA A 218 1.14 31.35 27.86
CA ALA A 218 0.74 29.97 28.08
C ALA A 218 -0.05 29.40 26.88
N SER A 219 0.18 28.15 26.61
CA SER A 219 -0.70 27.34 25.76
C SER A 219 -1.04 26.03 26.47
N ALA A 220 -2.25 25.56 26.28
CA ALA A 220 -2.68 24.27 26.79
C ALA A 220 -3.62 23.63 25.78
N SER A 221 -3.59 22.31 25.68
CA SER A 221 -4.56 21.57 24.90
C SER A 221 -4.96 20.27 25.59
N ILE A 222 -6.20 19.85 25.36
CA ILE A 222 -6.72 18.56 25.72
C ILE A 222 -7.36 17.93 24.47
N GLY A 223 -7.08 16.66 24.26
CA GLY A 223 -7.59 15.94 23.12
C GLY A 223 -7.77 14.46 23.40
N GLY A 224 -8.50 13.84 22.51
CA GLY A 224 -8.70 12.39 22.55
C GLY A 224 -8.83 11.82 21.16
N ASN A 225 -8.58 10.52 21.05
CA ASN A 225 -8.71 9.77 19.80
C ASN A 225 -9.37 8.41 20.07
N LEU A 226 -10.32 8.06 19.21
CA LEU A 226 -10.93 6.74 19.13
C LEU A 226 -10.49 6.13 17.81
N MET A 227 -9.70 5.07 17.86
CA MET A 227 -9.23 4.31 16.69
C MET A 227 -9.87 2.93 16.68
N GLU A 228 -10.42 2.55 15.52
CA GLU A 228 -10.85 1.19 15.24
C GLU A 228 -10.22 0.71 13.94
N ARG A 229 -9.55 -0.44 14.01
CA ARG A 229 -8.93 -1.10 12.87
C ARG A 229 -9.39 -2.55 12.76
N LYS A 230 -9.76 -2.97 11.54
CA LYS A 230 -10.05 -4.37 11.22
C LYS A 230 -9.31 -4.80 9.97
N LEU A 231 -8.85 -6.04 9.98
CA LEU A 231 -8.28 -6.72 8.84
C LEU A 231 -8.93 -8.09 8.72
N ASN A 232 -9.46 -8.40 7.54
CA ASN A 232 -9.98 -9.70 7.20
C ASN A 232 -9.24 -10.20 5.95
N GLY A 233 -8.75 -11.42 5.99
CA GLY A 233 -8.09 -12.08 4.88
C GLY A 233 -8.70 -13.46 4.64
N LEU A 234 -8.89 -13.80 3.38
CA LEU A 234 -9.23 -15.14 2.94
C LEU A 234 -8.26 -15.55 1.84
N ARG A 235 -7.49 -16.59 2.09
CA ARG A 235 -6.61 -17.22 1.11
C ARG A 235 -7.13 -18.62 0.80
N ALA A 236 -7.18 -18.98 -0.47
CA ALA A 236 -7.50 -20.31 -0.92
C ALA A 236 -6.50 -20.78 -1.99
N SER A 237 -6.12 -22.05 -1.95
CA SER A 237 -5.14 -22.60 -2.87
C SER A 237 -5.43 -24.07 -3.23
N VAL A 238 -5.08 -24.44 -4.45
CA VAL A 238 -5.05 -25.83 -4.94
C VAL A 238 -3.64 -26.14 -5.42
N SER A 239 -3.07 -27.24 -4.91
CA SER A 239 -1.67 -27.61 -5.15
C SER A 239 -1.45 -28.34 -6.47
N GLN A 240 -2.52 -28.87 -7.06
CA GLN A 240 -2.49 -29.57 -8.34
C GLN A 240 -3.79 -29.32 -9.12
N LEU A 241 -3.65 -29.04 -10.42
CA LEU A 241 -4.77 -28.78 -11.31
C LEU A 241 -5.09 -30.02 -12.17
N ILE A 242 -6.40 -30.33 -12.35
CA ILE A 242 -6.89 -31.44 -13.20
C ILE A 242 -6.57 -31.11 -14.67
N ILE A 243 -7.04 -29.97 -15.15
CA ILE A 243 -6.73 -29.45 -16.47
C ILE A 243 -5.50 -28.54 -16.34
N PRO A 244 -4.36 -28.89 -16.97
CA PRO A 244 -3.14 -28.13 -16.81
C PRO A 244 -3.29 -26.66 -17.17
N ASN A 245 -2.81 -25.79 -16.27
CA ASN A 245 -2.79 -24.33 -16.45
C ASN A 245 -4.16 -23.65 -16.54
N LEU A 246 -5.26 -24.35 -16.26
CA LEU A 246 -6.57 -23.73 -16.03
C LEU A 246 -6.67 -23.27 -14.57
N PHE A 247 -6.26 -22.03 -14.31
CA PHE A 247 -6.15 -21.47 -12.97
C PHE A 247 -7.50 -21.12 -12.36
N SER A 248 -8.12 -22.11 -11.70
CA SER A 248 -9.36 -21.99 -10.97
C SER A 248 -9.32 -22.89 -9.74
N LEU A 249 -9.90 -22.45 -8.61
CA LEU A 249 -10.01 -23.28 -7.41
C LEU A 249 -10.84 -24.54 -7.64
N SER A 250 -11.86 -24.46 -8.48
CA SER A 250 -12.71 -25.60 -8.84
C SER A 250 -12.03 -26.63 -9.77
N ASN A 251 -10.86 -26.29 -10.32
CA ASN A 251 -10.05 -27.18 -11.14
C ASN A 251 -8.95 -27.91 -10.33
N GLY A 252 -9.04 -27.88 -9.00
CA GLY A 252 -8.12 -28.62 -8.13
C GLY A 252 -8.42 -30.12 -8.14
N VAL A 253 -7.35 -30.95 -8.08
CA VAL A 253 -7.47 -32.40 -7.85
C VAL A 253 -8.09 -32.67 -6.48
N ASP A 254 -7.60 -31.94 -5.47
CA ASP A 254 -8.09 -31.98 -4.11
C ASP A 254 -8.98 -30.74 -3.81
N LYS A 255 -9.70 -30.82 -2.69
CA LYS A 255 -10.41 -29.63 -2.17
C LYS A 255 -9.42 -28.51 -1.89
N PRO A 256 -9.81 -27.24 -2.18
CA PRO A 256 -8.94 -26.10 -1.87
C PRO A 256 -8.61 -26.02 -0.37
N ASP A 257 -7.32 -25.85 -0.07
CA ASP A 257 -6.91 -25.38 1.25
C ASP A 257 -7.31 -23.94 1.41
N ASN A 258 -7.91 -23.59 2.55
CA ASN A 258 -8.28 -22.23 2.86
C ASN A 258 -7.75 -21.79 4.22
N VAL A 259 -7.44 -20.51 4.34
CA VAL A 259 -6.98 -19.88 5.57
C VAL A 259 -7.67 -18.55 5.71
N GLU A 260 -8.35 -18.35 6.84
CA GLU A 260 -8.91 -17.07 7.24
C GLU A 260 -7.98 -16.35 8.21
N THR A 261 -7.80 -15.08 8.00
CA THR A 261 -7.06 -14.19 8.90
C THR A 261 -7.98 -13.09 9.38
N PHE A 262 -8.03 -12.90 10.68
CA PHE A 262 -8.85 -11.87 11.31
C PHE A 262 -8.03 -11.10 12.35
N SER A 263 -8.13 -9.77 12.31
CA SER A 263 -7.56 -8.89 13.33
C SER A 263 -8.50 -7.72 13.58
N HIS A 264 -8.79 -7.47 14.86
CA HIS A 264 -9.60 -6.32 15.28
C HIS A 264 -8.89 -5.62 16.45
N LYS A 265 -8.68 -4.32 16.32
CA LYS A 265 -8.01 -3.49 17.33
C LYS A 265 -8.80 -2.21 17.56
N LYS A 266 -9.00 -1.87 18.83
CA LYS A 266 -9.54 -0.57 19.25
C LYS A 266 -8.57 0.08 20.22
N ILE A 267 -8.34 1.37 20.05
CA ILE A 267 -7.53 2.18 20.94
C ILE A 267 -8.30 3.46 21.25
N ASN A 268 -8.51 3.71 22.53
CA ASN A 268 -9.06 4.95 23.03
C ASN A 268 -7.94 5.69 23.77
N SER A 269 -7.68 6.92 23.38
CA SER A 269 -6.62 7.74 23.94
C SER A 269 -7.16 9.07 24.42
N LEU A 270 -6.68 9.53 25.56
CA LEU A 270 -6.86 10.89 26.07
C LEU A 270 -5.47 11.46 26.35
N TYR A 271 -5.24 12.70 25.97
CA TYR A 271 -3.96 13.38 26.16
C TYR A 271 -4.17 14.85 26.45
N GLY A 272 -3.21 15.43 27.15
CA GLY A 272 -3.17 16.86 27.41
C GLY A 272 -1.74 17.37 27.28
N THR A 273 -1.59 18.60 26.80
CA THR A 273 -0.30 19.28 26.72
C THR A 273 -0.40 20.65 27.34
N MET A 274 0.67 21.11 27.95
CA MET A 274 0.80 22.45 28.49
C MET A 274 2.19 23.00 28.19
N GLN A 275 2.25 24.22 27.74
CA GLN A 275 3.48 24.97 27.56
C GLN A 275 3.36 26.31 28.24
N LEU A 276 4.37 26.68 29.02
CA LEU A 276 4.55 28.00 29.57
C LEU A 276 5.77 28.65 28.93
N ASN A 277 5.68 29.91 28.60
CA ASN A 277 6.81 30.70 28.12
C ASN A 277 6.97 32.00 28.91
N TRP A 278 8.20 32.41 29.17
CA TRP A 278 8.53 33.67 29.81
C TRP A 278 9.27 34.54 28.79
N ASP A 279 8.60 35.62 28.35
CA ASP A 279 9.16 36.66 27.45
C ASP A 279 9.81 36.09 26.16
N GLY A 280 9.40 34.89 25.73
CA GLY A 280 10.01 34.21 24.58
C GLY A 280 11.39 33.63 24.77
N TYR A 281 11.99 33.72 25.99
CA TYR A 281 13.31 33.17 26.27
C TYR A 281 13.30 31.83 26.97
N PHE A 282 12.35 31.60 27.85
CA PHE A 282 12.30 30.38 28.66
C PHE A 282 10.98 29.63 28.40
N PHE A 283 11.07 28.35 28.10
CA PHE A 283 9.94 27.49 27.81
C PHE A 283 9.95 26.26 28.72
N VAL A 284 8.78 25.88 29.22
CA VAL A 284 8.53 24.65 29.95
C VAL A 284 7.37 23.93 29.32
N ASP A 285 7.59 22.71 28.87
CA ASP A 285 6.59 21.87 28.23
C ASP A 285 6.28 20.67 29.12
N GLY A 286 5.02 20.27 29.13
CA GLY A 286 4.53 19.05 29.78
C GLY A 286 3.50 18.36 28.90
N THR A 287 3.54 17.01 28.89
CA THR A 287 2.58 16.16 28.17
C THR A 287 2.12 15.05 29.09
#